data_62a8eb6e09f7a3ec80b8082bd0fd46ae
#
_entry.id   62a8eb6e09f7a3ec80b8082bd0fd46ae
#
_cell.length_a   1.000
_cell.length_b   1.000
_cell.length_c   1.000
_cell.angle_alpha   90.00
_cell.angle_beta   90.00
_cell.angle_gamma   90.00
#
_symmetry.space_group_name_H-M   'P 1'
#
loop_
_entity.id
_entity.type
_entity.pdbx_description
1 polymer ?
#
loop_
_entity_poly.entity_id
_entity_poly.type
_entity_poly.pdbx_seq_one_letter_code
_entity_poly.pdbx_strand_id
1 'polypeptide(L)'
;MNIIEKPINEVIPYEKNPRINDNAVPAVMKSIEEFGFKVPIVIDKNGIIVTGHTRLKAAKKLGMKTVPCIVADDLTPEQIKAFRLADNKVAEAAEWDMELLNEELDGIIDIDMSDFNFGDITDSPSSEDVVEDDGENIELPSEPKTRLGDIWMIGRHKLMCGDATSEDVLKRLVGGGTK
;
A
#
# COMPACT_ATOMS: atom_id res chain seq x y z
N MET A 1 -2.05 -27.10 18.32
CA MET A 1 -2.42 -26.45 17.05
C MET A 1 -1.57 -27.09 15.96
N ASN A 2 -2.16 -27.76 14.99
CA ASN A 2 -1.43 -28.48 13.93
C ASN A 2 -1.64 -27.79 12.59
N ILE A 3 -0.56 -27.65 11.82
CA ILE A 3 -0.62 -27.17 10.44
C ILE A 3 -0.85 -28.40 9.54
N ILE A 4 -1.84 -28.31 8.67
CA ILE A 4 -2.18 -29.34 7.68
C ILE A 4 -2.07 -28.77 6.27
N GLU A 5 -1.59 -29.56 5.32
CA GLU A 5 -1.68 -29.24 3.90
C GLU A 5 -3.08 -29.58 3.37
N LYS A 6 -3.75 -28.59 2.80
CA LYS A 6 -5.10 -28.77 2.28
C LYS A 6 -5.15 -28.45 0.79
N PRO A 7 -5.83 -29.25 -0.03
CA PRO A 7 -6.06 -28.92 -1.43
C PRO A 7 -6.73 -27.55 -1.55
N ILE A 8 -6.20 -26.70 -2.45
CA ILE A 8 -6.65 -25.30 -2.57
C ILE A 8 -8.14 -25.17 -2.90
N ASN A 9 -8.70 -26.20 -3.56
CA ASN A 9 -10.13 -26.24 -3.91
C ASN A 9 -11.04 -26.57 -2.72
N GLU A 10 -10.48 -27.10 -1.64
CA GLU A 10 -11.21 -27.39 -0.40
C GLU A 10 -11.17 -26.23 0.60
N VAL A 11 -10.42 -25.19 0.31
CA VAL A 11 -10.38 -23.96 1.11
C VAL A 11 -11.41 -22.96 0.55
N ILE A 12 -12.48 -22.76 1.32
CA ILE A 12 -13.67 -22.02 0.89
C ILE A 12 -13.60 -20.58 1.40
N PRO A 13 -13.62 -19.57 0.50
CA PRO A 13 -13.71 -18.18 0.92
C PRO A 13 -15.02 -17.91 1.69
N TYR A 14 -14.94 -17.08 2.73
CA TYR A 14 -16.14 -16.62 3.41
C TYR A 14 -16.86 -15.55 2.57
N GLU A 15 -18.08 -15.83 2.11
CA GLU A 15 -18.85 -15.00 1.17
C GLU A 15 -19.12 -13.58 1.69
N LYS A 16 -19.34 -13.46 3.02
CA LYS A 16 -19.64 -12.15 3.66
C LYS A 16 -18.39 -11.47 4.21
N ASN A 17 -17.23 -11.67 3.58
CA ASN A 17 -16.01 -10.98 3.97
C ASN A 17 -16.12 -9.48 3.65
N PRO A 18 -16.11 -8.58 4.65
CA PRO A 18 -16.27 -7.15 4.41
C PRO A 18 -15.01 -6.48 3.87
N ARG A 19 -13.84 -7.16 3.92
CA ARG A 19 -12.57 -6.56 3.55
C ARG A 19 -12.28 -6.71 2.06
N ILE A 20 -12.07 -5.59 1.39
CA ILE A 20 -11.55 -5.52 0.02
C ILE A 20 -10.03 -5.58 0.10
N ASN A 21 -9.43 -6.63 -0.47
CA ASN A 21 -8.00 -6.90 -0.30
C ASN A 21 -7.27 -7.21 -1.62
N ASP A 22 -7.86 -6.84 -2.75
CA ASP A 22 -7.29 -7.17 -4.07
C ASP A 22 -5.96 -6.45 -4.31
N ASN A 23 -5.81 -5.22 -3.80
CA ASN A 23 -4.58 -4.44 -3.91
C ASN A 23 -3.39 -5.06 -3.15
N ALA A 24 -3.66 -5.84 -2.10
CA ALA A 24 -2.61 -6.50 -1.33
C ALA A 24 -2.15 -7.84 -1.93
N VAL A 25 -2.86 -8.36 -2.95
CA VAL A 25 -2.56 -9.67 -3.52
C VAL A 25 -1.16 -9.73 -4.17
N PRO A 26 -0.71 -8.73 -4.96
CA PRO A 26 0.63 -8.75 -5.55
C PRO A 26 1.74 -8.85 -4.50
N ALA A 27 1.70 -8.03 -3.45
CA ALA A 27 2.70 -8.05 -2.38
C ALA A 27 2.72 -9.41 -1.64
N VAL A 28 1.53 -10.01 -1.40
CA VAL A 28 1.45 -11.34 -0.79
C VAL A 28 1.97 -12.43 -1.73
N MET A 29 1.77 -12.31 -3.05
CA MET A 29 2.37 -13.24 -4.02
C MET A 29 3.90 -13.19 -3.95
N LYS A 30 4.47 -12.01 -3.99
CA LYS A 30 5.92 -11.79 -3.85
C LYS A 30 6.45 -12.37 -2.54
N SER A 31 5.74 -12.13 -1.43
CA SER A 31 6.11 -12.70 -0.13
C SER A 31 6.11 -14.24 -0.13
N ILE A 32 5.15 -14.86 -0.81
CA ILE A 32 5.11 -16.32 -0.93
C ILE A 32 6.23 -16.84 -1.84
N GLU A 33 6.55 -16.15 -2.92
CA GLU A 33 7.64 -16.51 -3.84
C GLU A 33 9.01 -16.38 -3.16
N GLU A 34 9.25 -15.30 -2.42
CA GLU A 34 10.52 -14.99 -1.79
C GLU A 34 10.77 -15.84 -0.54
N PHE A 35 9.79 -15.87 0.36
CA PHE A 35 9.94 -16.50 1.68
C PHE A 35 9.27 -17.85 1.80
N GLY A 36 8.48 -18.26 0.82
CA GLY A 36 7.58 -19.40 0.92
C GLY A 36 6.31 -19.08 1.72
N PHE A 37 5.39 -20.04 1.80
CA PHE A 37 4.12 -19.86 2.52
C PHE A 37 4.33 -20.02 4.05
N LYS A 38 4.78 -18.94 4.72
CA LYS A 38 5.18 -18.97 6.14
C LYS A 38 4.01 -18.79 7.11
N VAL A 39 2.95 -18.08 6.70
CA VAL A 39 1.79 -17.78 7.55
C VAL A 39 0.56 -18.55 7.08
N PRO A 40 0.16 -19.63 7.75
CA PRO A 40 -0.96 -20.49 7.31
C PRO A 40 -2.29 -19.75 7.20
N ILE A 41 -3.20 -20.29 6.40
CA ILE A 41 -4.60 -19.86 6.35
C ILE A 41 -5.34 -20.50 7.53
N VAL A 42 -6.10 -19.72 8.27
CA VAL A 42 -6.97 -20.26 9.34
C VAL A 42 -8.35 -20.54 8.74
N ILE A 43 -8.82 -21.77 8.91
CA ILE A 43 -10.12 -22.25 8.44
C ILE A 43 -10.93 -22.79 9.61
N ASP A 44 -12.24 -22.79 9.46
CA ASP A 44 -13.11 -23.52 10.39
C ASP A 44 -13.18 -25.04 10.04
N LYS A 45 -13.91 -25.81 10.84
CA LYS A 45 -14.12 -27.25 10.62
C LYS A 45 -14.78 -27.62 9.29
N ASN A 46 -15.42 -26.66 8.61
CA ASN A 46 -16.04 -26.84 7.30
C ASN A 46 -15.12 -26.41 6.15
N GLY A 47 -13.89 -25.97 6.44
CA GLY A 47 -12.96 -25.46 5.44
C GLY A 47 -13.19 -24.02 5.04
N ILE A 48 -14.10 -23.28 5.73
CA ILE A 48 -14.39 -21.88 5.43
C ILE A 48 -13.32 -20.99 6.09
N ILE A 49 -12.77 -20.06 5.34
CA ILE A 49 -11.71 -19.16 5.82
C ILE A 49 -12.19 -18.30 7.00
N VAL A 50 -11.39 -18.33 8.04
CA VAL A 50 -11.47 -17.40 9.18
C VAL A 50 -10.54 -16.21 8.93
N THR A 51 -9.23 -16.46 8.69
CA THR A 51 -8.27 -15.44 8.27
C THR A 51 -7.41 -15.92 7.09
N GLY A 52 -6.93 -15.01 6.25
CA GLY A 52 -6.02 -15.32 5.15
C GLY A 52 -6.65 -15.34 3.75
N HIS A 53 -7.74 -14.62 3.50
CA HIS A 53 -8.37 -14.52 2.18
C HIS A 53 -7.40 -14.04 1.10
N THR A 54 -6.54 -13.05 1.40
CA THR A 54 -5.51 -12.55 0.48
C THR A 54 -4.50 -13.62 0.12
N ARG A 55 -4.07 -14.42 1.12
CA ARG A 55 -3.15 -15.56 0.93
C ARG A 55 -3.75 -16.64 0.02
N LEU A 56 -5.04 -16.94 0.16
CA LEU A 56 -5.71 -17.85 -0.76
C LEU A 56 -5.75 -17.29 -2.19
N LYS A 57 -6.07 -16.01 -2.36
CA LYS A 57 -6.08 -15.36 -3.68
C LYS A 57 -4.69 -15.39 -4.32
N ALA A 58 -3.66 -15.09 -3.56
CA ALA A 58 -2.26 -15.13 -4.00
C ALA A 58 -1.86 -16.56 -4.41
N ALA A 59 -2.12 -17.55 -3.56
CA ALA A 59 -1.81 -18.95 -3.85
C ALA A 59 -2.51 -19.47 -5.11
N LYS A 60 -3.76 -19.07 -5.35
CA LYS A 60 -4.49 -19.40 -6.59
C LYS A 60 -3.84 -18.79 -7.82
N LYS A 61 -3.40 -17.54 -7.75
CA LYS A 61 -2.69 -16.85 -8.86
C LYS A 61 -1.33 -17.48 -9.12
N LEU A 62 -0.64 -17.96 -8.08
CA LEU A 62 0.63 -18.67 -8.18
C LEU A 62 0.47 -20.13 -8.67
N GLY A 63 -0.75 -20.61 -8.88
CA GLY A 63 -1.01 -21.98 -9.35
C GLY A 63 -0.70 -23.07 -8.33
N MET A 64 -0.67 -22.73 -7.03
CA MET A 64 -0.43 -23.72 -5.97
C MET A 64 -1.56 -24.74 -5.91
N LYS A 65 -1.21 -26.00 -5.67
CA LYS A 65 -2.18 -27.11 -5.56
C LYS A 65 -2.70 -27.28 -4.14
N THR A 66 -1.85 -27.03 -3.16
CA THR A 66 -2.16 -27.13 -1.72
C THR A 66 -1.73 -25.85 -1.03
N VAL A 67 -2.29 -25.60 0.14
CA VAL A 67 -1.93 -24.49 1.02
C VAL A 67 -1.89 -24.95 2.48
N PRO A 68 -0.95 -24.43 3.28
CA PRO A 68 -0.90 -24.75 4.70
C PRO A 68 -2.08 -24.08 5.43
N CYS A 69 -2.80 -24.87 6.21
CA CYS A 69 -3.97 -24.45 6.96
C CYS A 69 -3.86 -24.82 8.44
N ILE A 70 -4.49 -24.00 9.27
CA ILE A 70 -4.79 -24.31 10.67
C ILE A 70 -6.30 -24.42 10.80
N VAL A 71 -6.77 -25.48 11.44
CA VAL A 71 -8.20 -25.66 11.72
C VAL A 71 -8.52 -25.08 13.08
N ALA A 72 -9.41 -24.07 13.11
CA ALA A 72 -9.97 -23.51 14.34
C ALA A 72 -11.23 -24.30 14.73
N ASP A 73 -11.03 -25.51 15.25
CA ASP A 73 -12.08 -26.43 15.67
C ASP A 73 -12.49 -26.25 17.14
N ASP A 74 -11.73 -25.48 17.88
CA ASP A 74 -11.92 -25.11 19.28
C ASP A 74 -12.80 -23.87 19.50
N LEU A 75 -13.19 -23.17 18.42
CA LEU A 75 -13.99 -21.95 18.48
C LEU A 75 -15.47 -22.20 18.19
N THR A 76 -16.34 -21.49 18.91
CA THR A 76 -17.77 -21.46 18.60
C THR A 76 -18.04 -20.66 17.31
N PRO A 77 -19.19 -20.83 16.63
CA PRO A 77 -19.55 -20.05 15.45
C PRO A 77 -19.55 -18.52 15.68
N GLU A 78 -19.90 -18.08 16.88
CA GLU A 78 -19.87 -16.67 17.26
C GLU A 78 -18.43 -16.18 17.41
N GLN A 79 -17.58 -16.93 18.08
CA GLN A 79 -16.15 -16.63 18.22
C GLN A 79 -15.45 -16.57 16.86
N ILE A 80 -15.79 -17.46 15.93
CA ILE A 80 -15.26 -17.43 14.56
C ILE A 80 -15.63 -16.13 13.85
N LYS A 81 -16.88 -15.65 13.99
CA LYS A 81 -17.31 -14.35 13.42
C LYS A 81 -16.56 -13.19 14.05
N ALA A 82 -16.44 -13.17 15.37
CA ALA A 82 -15.74 -12.14 16.11
C ALA A 82 -14.25 -12.13 15.73
N PHE A 83 -13.61 -13.29 15.61
CA PHE A 83 -12.20 -13.41 15.27
C PHE A 83 -11.90 -12.90 13.87
N ARG A 84 -12.76 -13.18 12.86
CA ARG A 84 -12.62 -12.62 11.50
C ARG A 84 -12.52 -11.09 11.50
N LEU A 85 -13.30 -10.42 12.33
CA LEU A 85 -13.31 -8.96 12.42
C LEU A 85 -12.13 -8.44 13.25
N ALA A 86 -11.89 -9.06 14.40
CA ALA A 86 -10.85 -8.63 15.33
C ALA A 86 -9.45 -8.75 14.75
N ASP A 87 -9.12 -9.86 14.07
CA ASP A 87 -7.82 -10.09 13.43
C ASP A 87 -7.48 -8.97 12.43
N ASN A 88 -8.45 -8.57 11.62
CA ASN A 88 -8.26 -7.46 10.69
C ASN A 88 -8.14 -6.10 11.38
N LYS A 89 -8.95 -5.86 12.42
CA LYS A 89 -8.99 -4.54 13.07
C LYS A 89 -7.77 -4.27 13.93
N VAL A 90 -7.28 -5.31 14.61
CA VAL A 90 -6.06 -5.21 15.45
C VAL A 90 -4.84 -4.90 14.58
N ALA A 91 -4.75 -5.50 13.39
CA ALA A 91 -3.64 -5.21 12.46
C ALA A 91 -3.62 -3.74 11.98
N GLU A 92 -4.78 -3.07 11.94
CA GLU A 92 -4.88 -1.65 11.58
C GLU A 92 -4.49 -0.68 12.70
N ALA A 93 -4.41 -1.15 13.94
CA ALA A 93 -4.09 -0.33 15.11
C ALA A 93 -2.58 -0.22 15.38
N ALA A 94 -1.76 -1.00 14.67
CA ALA A 94 -0.31 -0.94 14.80
C ALA A 94 0.26 0.19 13.94
N GLU A 95 1.19 0.94 14.52
CA GLU A 95 1.93 2.00 13.84
C GLU A 95 3.40 1.60 13.73
N TRP A 96 4.10 2.14 12.74
CA TRP A 96 5.52 1.93 12.58
C TRP A 96 6.32 2.99 13.36
N ASP A 97 7.35 2.54 14.07
CA ASP A 97 8.43 3.42 14.47
C ASP A 97 9.31 3.66 13.23
N MET A 98 9.22 4.86 12.68
CA MET A 98 9.84 5.17 11.38
C MET A 98 11.37 5.18 11.44
N GLU A 99 11.96 5.52 12.59
CA GLU A 99 13.42 5.52 12.76
C GLU A 99 13.94 4.08 12.72
N LEU A 100 13.36 3.21 13.53
CA LEU A 100 13.71 1.80 13.55
C LEU A 100 13.39 1.09 12.22
N LEU A 101 12.28 1.46 11.57
CA LEU A 101 11.92 0.89 10.28
C LEU A 101 12.95 1.21 9.19
N ASN A 102 13.41 2.46 9.13
CA ASN A 102 14.43 2.87 8.16
C ASN A 102 15.76 2.15 8.41
N GLU A 103 16.19 2.02 9.68
CA GLU A 103 17.38 1.25 10.03
C GLU A 103 17.29 -0.22 9.55
N GLU A 104 16.15 -0.88 9.75
CA GLU A 104 15.95 -2.25 9.30
C GLU A 104 15.90 -2.35 7.76
N LEU A 105 15.27 -1.40 7.07
CA LEU A 105 15.23 -1.38 5.61
C LEU A 105 16.61 -1.16 4.99
N ASP A 106 17.44 -0.30 5.57
CA ASP A 106 18.83 -0.05 5.13
C ASP A 106 19.72 -1.30 5.25
N GLY A 107 19.38 -2.18 6.19
CA GLY A 107 20.05 -3.47 6.37
C GLY A 107 19.69 -4.54 5.33
N ILE A 108 18.64 -4.33 4.54
CA ILE A 108 18.13 -5.30 3.54
C ILE A 108 18.66 -4.92 2.15
N ILE A 109 19.68 -5.64 1.66
CA ILE A 109 20.38 -5.28 0.41
C ILE A 109 19.88 -6.10 -0.78
N ASP A 110 19.54 -7.37 -0.57
CA ASP A 110 19.30 -8.34 -1.66
C ASP A 110 17.82 -8.51 -2.02
N ILE A 111 16.90 -7.85 -1.29
CA ILE A 111 15.46 -7.96 -1.49
C ILE A 111 14.88 -6.59 -1.76
N ASP A 112 14.14 -6.45 -2.87
CA ASP A 112 13.43 -5.21 -3.20
C ASP A 112 12.19 -5.04 -2.30
N MET A 113 12.32 -4.19 -1.27
CA MET A 113 11.26 -3.94 -0.31
C MET A 113 10.10 -3.12 -0.89
N SER A 114 10.26 -2.49 -2.05
CA SER A 114 9.17 -1.80 -2.76
C SER A 114 8.06 -2.78 -3.21
N ASP A 115 8.41 -4.03 -3.51
CA ASP A 115 7.47 -5.12 -3.82
C ASP A 115 6.48 -5.40 -2.68
N PHE A 116 6.82 -4.98 -1.45
CA PHE A 116 6.01 -5.15 -0.23
C PHE A 116 5.33 -3.86 0.24
N ASN A 117 5.25 -2.85 -0.64
CA ASN A 117 4.69 -1.51 -0.40
C ASN A 117 5.47 -0.65 0.60
N PHE A 118 6.78 -0.88 0.75
CA PHE A 118 7.65 0.00 1.52
C PHE A 118 8.24 1.16 0.71
N GLY A 119 8.10 1.16 -0.63
CA GLY A 119 8.61 2.22 -1.49
C GLY A 119 7.99 3.59 -1.23
N ASP A 120 6.70 3.63 -0.89
CA ASP A 120 5.98 4.89 -0.61
C ASP A 120 6.25 5.44 0.81
N ILE A 121 6.82 4.62 1.70
CA ILE A 121 7.06 4.98 3.11
C ILE A 121 8.38 5.74 3.26
N THR A 122 9.39 5.39 2.46
CA THR A 122 10.72 6.01 2.51
C THR A 122 10.77 7.37 1.84
N ASP A 123 9.82 7.68 0.93
CA ASP A 123 9.71 8.97 0.24
C ASP A 123 8.85 10.00 0.99
N SER A 124 8.25 9.63 2.12
CA SER A 124 7.59 10.63 2.97
C SER A 124 8.66 11.45 3.67
N PRO A 125 8.76 12.77 3.42
CA PRO A 125 9.66 13.60 4.18
C PRO A 125 9.33 13.44 5.67
N SER A 126 10.34 13.18 6.50
CA SER A 126 10.19 13.17 7.94
C SER A 126 9.47 14.46 8.34
N SER A 127 8.53 14.36 9.26
CA SER A 127 7.72 15.49 9.74
C SER A 127 8.57 16.65 10.34
N GLU A 128 9.88 16.48 10.42
CA GLU A 128 10.81 17.52 10.86
C GLU A 128 11.26 18.47 9.73
N ASP A 129 11.07 18.11 8.44
CA ASP A 129 11.43 18.97 7.29
C ASP A 129 10.23 19.70 6.66
N VAL A 130 9.04 19.57 7.18
CA VAL A 130 7.95 20.50 6.86
C VAL A 130 8.19 21.76 7.68
N VAL A 131 9.10 22.61 7.19
CA VAL A 131 9.06 24.04 7.54
C VAL A 131 7.69 24.50 7.05
N GLU A 132 6.73 24.63 7.96
CA GLU A 132 5.51 25.39 7.67
C GLU A 132 6.00 26.76 7.17
N ASP A 133 5.89 26.93 5.85
CA ASP A 133 6.08 28.24 5.24
C ASP A 133 4.92 29.09 5.77
N ASP A 134 5.21 29.80 6.87
CA ASP A 134 4.28 30.76 7.48
C ASP A 134 4.13 31.99 6.59
N GLY A 135 3.93 31.82 5.31
CA GLY A 135 3.67 32.80 4.24
C GLY A 135 3.48 34.29 4.62
N GLU A 136 3.61 34.60 5.91
CA GLU A 136 3.41 35.94 6.47
C GLU A 136 4.63 36.86 6.34
N ASN A 137 5.83 36.33 6.01
CA ASN A 137 7.07 37.14 5.99
C ASN A 137 7.84 37.11 4.67
N ILE A 138 7.20 36.83 3.55
CA ILE A 138 7.84 36.95 2.24
C ILE A 138 7.91 38.46 1.88
N GLU A 139 9.06 39.08 2.06
CA GLU A 139 9.31 40.41 1.49
C GLU A 139 9.20 40.29 -0.05
N LEU A 140 8.13 40.85 -0.59
CA LEU A 140 7.95 40.92 -2.03
C LEU A 140 9.07 41.80 -2.62
N PRO A 141 9.75 41.35 -3.69
CA PRO A 141 10.76 42.22 -4.34
C PRO A 141 10.12 43.51 -4.84
N SER A 142 10.80 44.62 -4.63
CA SER A 142 10.35 45.96 -5.02
C SER A 142 10.04 46.09 -6.52
N GLU A 143 10.64 45.24 -7.34
CA GLU A 143 10.34 45.09 -8.77
C GLU A 143 9.99 43.63 -9.07
N PRO A 144 8.82 43.37 -9.67
CA PRO A 144 8.44 42.00 -10.03
C PRO A 144 9.35 41.47 -11.13
N LYS A 145 9.96 40.30 -10.91
CA LYS A 145 10.80 39.60 -11.90
C LYS A 145 10.00 38.92 -12.99
N THR A 146 8.74 38.57 -12.70
CA THR A 146 7.84 37.82 -13.57
C THR A 146 6.79 38.76 -14.15
N ARG A 147 6.55 38.66 -15.45
CA ARG A 147 5.52 39.44 -16.17
C ARG A 147 4.40 38.53 -16.63
N LEU A 148 3.22 39.07 -16.85
CA LEU A 148 2.09 38.34 -17.40
C LEU A 148 2.44 37.69 -18.73
N GLY A 149 2.32 36.38 -18.85
CA GLY A 149 2.66 35.56 -20.02
C GLY A 149 4.03 34.90 -19.98
N ASP A 150 4.85 35.15 -18.96
CA ASP A 150 6.14 34.47 -18.80
C ASP A 150 5.94 32.99 -18.43
N ILE A 151 6.78 32.13 -19.01
CA ILE A 151 6.82 30.71 -18.72
C ILE A 151 8.20 30.35 -18.16
N TRP A 152 8.21 29.80 -16.96
CA TRP A 152 9.40 29.33 -16.27
C TRP A 152 9.51 27.82 -16.31
N MET A 153 10.72 27.32 -16.51
CA MET A 153 11.02 25.90 -16.44
C MET A 153 11.62 25.58 -15.08
N ILE A 154 10.97 24.68 -14.32
CA ILE A 154 11.43 24.20 -13.01
C ILE A 154 11.65 22.69 -13.16
N GLY A 155 12.88 22.30 -13.48
CA GLY A 155 13.18 20.92 -13.89
C GLY A 155 12.35 20.52 -15.12
N ARG A 156 11.51 19.49 -14.96
CA ARG A 156 10.58 19.02 -16.02
C ARG A 156 9.20 19.71 -15.99
N HIS A 157 8.96 20.60 -15.03
CA HIS A 157 7.68 21.27 -14.86
C HIS A 157 7.72 22.68 -15.48
N LYS A 158 6.56 23.16 -15.96
CA LYS A 158 6.36 24.52 -16.46
C LYS A 158 5.45 25.28 -15.52
N LEU A 159 5.86 26.50 -15.19
CA LEU A 159 5.05 27.47 -14.44
C LEU A 159 4.80 28.67 -15.34
N MET A 160 3.56 29.12 -15.46
CA MET A 160 3.20 30.28 -16.25
C MET A 160 2.53 31.34 -15.41
N CYS A 161 2.96 32.57 -15.55
CA CYS A 161 2.28 33.73 -14.96
C CYS A 161 1.09 34.11 -15.85
N GLY A 162 -0.13 33.86 -15.41
CA GLY A 162 -1.32 34.11 -16.23
C GLY A 162 -2.62 33.78 -15.49
N ASP A 163 -3.74 34.09 -16.12
CA ASP A 163 -5.06 33.77 -15.61
C ASP A 163 -5.36 32.26 -15.85
N ALA A 164 -5.46 31.49 -14.78
CA ALA A 164 -5.75 30.05 -14.82
C ALA A 164 -7.16 29.71 -15.34
N THR A 165 -8.05 30.71 -15.44
CA THR A 165 -9.40 30.54 -16.02
C THR A 165 -9.43 30.78 -17.53
N SER A 166 -8.35 31.31 -18.11
CA SER A 166 -8.24 31.60 -19.52
C SER A 166 -7.80 30.37 -20.33
N GLU A 167 -8.65 29.93 -21.25
CA GLU A 167 -8.37 28.78 -22.11
C GLU A 167 -7.11 28.98 -22.96
N ASP A 168 -6.84 30.21 -23.43
CA ASP A 168 -5.66 30.52 -24.23
C ASP A 168 -4.37 30.43 -23.42
N VAL A 169 -4.39 30.83 -22.15
CA VAL A 169 -3.27 30.71 -21.22
C VAL A 169 -2.95 29.25 -20.97
N LEU A 170 -3.97 28.43 -20.71
CA LEU A 170 -3.82 27.00 -20.51
C LEU A 170 -3.29 26.30 -21.75
N LYS A 171 -3.79 26.63 -22.94
CA LYS A 171 -3.26 26.09 -24.21
C LYS A 171 -1.79 26.42 -24.43
N ARG A 172 -1.36 27.63 -24.09
CA ARG A 172 0.06 28.04 -24.19
C ARG A 172 0.94 27.26 -23.19
N LEU A 173 0.46 27.03 -21.96
CA LEU A 173 1.19 26.28 -20.95
C LEU A 173 1.37 24.82 -21.36
N VAL A 174 0.29 24.17 -21.79
CA VAL A 174 0.27 22.74 -22.15
C VAL A 174 0.72 22.51 -23.59
N GLY A 175 0.35 23.41 -24.52
CA GLY A 175 0.55 23.28 -25.95
C GLY A 175 1.92 23.70 -26.46
N GLY A 176 2.86 24.09 -25.64
CA GLY A 176 4.28 24.28 -25.96
C GLY A 176 4.92 22.92 -26.27
N GLY A 177 4.36 22.23 -27.27
CA GLY A 177 4.86 20.99 -27.81
C GLY A 177 6.23 21.22 -28.41
N THR A 178 7.15 20.48 -27.94
CA THR A 178 8.30 19.86 -28.63
C THR A 178 8.38 20.17 -30.13
N LYS A 179 9.36 20.91 -30.49
CA LYS A 179 10.14 20.63 -31.68
C LYS A 179 11.34 19.83 -31.28
#